data_4301afc1a1122bcd0055b1cb2a24f035
#
_entry.id   4301afc1a1122bcd0055b1cb2a24f035
#
_cell.length_a   1.000
_cell.length_b   1.000
_cell.length_c   1.000
_cell.angle_alpha   90.00
_cell.angle_beta   90.00
_cell.angle_gamma   90.00
#
_symmetry.space_group_name_H-M   'P 1'
#
loop_
_entity.id
_entity.type
_entity.pdbx_description
1 polymer ?
#
loop_
_entity_poly.entity_id
_entity_poly.type
_entity_poly.pdbx_seq_one_letter_code
_entity_poly.pdbx_strand_id
1 'polypeptide(L)'
;MRDQAWTDQDFENARKKIRNNIVESFEGKSGEMPPGPCWLWQKSRNDTNYGNVGFKGKKMSSHKLSCQAKYRRRARKGEVVRHLCKNPPCANPCHLVFGSYKDNALDLLLHGTSKNRKFGPDSVRHVRASTKTNAELAEQYGVHKRAIFNIRKRRTWSSVV
;
A
#
# COMPACT_ATOMS: atom_id res chain seq x y z
N MET A 1 -27.46 3.33 14.67
CA MET A 1 -27.90 3.25 13.26
C MET A 1 -27.22 2.02 12.65
N ARG A 2 -27.98 1.02 12.21
CA ARG A 2 -27.42 -0.14 11.51
C ARG A 2 -26.86 0.33 10.17
N ASP A 3 -25.63 -0.08 9.85
CA ASP A 3 -25.00 0.22 8.57
C ASP A 3 -25.80 -0.46 7.45
N GLN A 4 -26.61 0.33 6.76
CA GLN A 4 -27.45 -0.16 5.66
C GLN A 4 -26.54 -0.73 4.56
N ALA A 5 -26.87 -1.92 4.05
CA ALA A 5 -26.17 -2.51 2.93
C ALA A 5 -26.26 -1.58 1.68
N TRP A 6 -25.20 -1.57 0.88
CA TRP A 6 -25.21 -0.80 -0.36
C TRP A 6 -26.03 -1.51 -1.43
N THR A 7 -26.79 -0.74 -2.16
CA THR A 7 -27.56 -1.19 -3.35
C THR A 7 -26.65 -1.20 -4.58
N ASP A 8 -27.12 -1.83 -5.65
CA ASP A 8 -26.42 -1.78 -6.96
C ASP A 8 -26.26 -0.35 -7.46
N GLN A 9 -27.27 0.50 -7.26
CA GLN A 9 -27.18 1.91 -7.59
C GLN A 9 -26.10 2.64 -6.78
N ASP A 10 -25.88 2.27 -5.53
CA ASP A 10 -24.80 2.83 -4.71
C ASP A 10 -23.43 2.50 -5.30
N PHE A 11 -23.23 1.27 -5.77
CA PHE A 11 -21.97 0.88 -6.41
C PHE A 11 -21.73 1.63 -7.72
N GLU A 12 -22.76 1.84 -8.54
CA GLU A 12 -22.65 2.64 -9.76
C GLU A 12 -22.36 4.12 -9.45
N ASN A 13 -23.04 4.70 -8.46
CA ASN A 13 -22.77 6.06 -7.99
C ASN A 13 -21.34 6.21 -7.46
N ALA A 14 -20.82 5.20 -6.77
CA ALA A 14 -19.45 5.17 -6.29
C ALA A 14 -18.44 5.16 -7.46
N ARG A 15 -18.67 4.34 -8.49
CA ARG A 15 -17.84 4.31 -9.72
C ARG A 15 -17.82 5.66 -10.42
N LYS A 16 -18.99 6.26 -10.64
CA LYS A 16 -19.14 7.58 -11.25
C LYS A 16 -18.38 8.64 -10.47
N LYS A 17 -18.54 8.63 -9.14
CA LYS A 17 -17.86 9.58 -8.25
C LYS A 17 -16.34 9.44 -8.31
N ILE A 18 -15.81 8.23 -8.36
CA ILE A 18 -14.37 8.00 -8.52
C ILE A 18 -13.93 8.52 -9.91
N ARG A 19 -14.57 8.06 -11.00
CA ARG A 19 -14.16 8.39 -12.37
C ARG A 19 -14.12 9.90 -12.64
N ASN A 20 -15.06 10.65 -12.09
CA ASN A 20 -15.16 12.10 -12.26
C ASN A 20 -14.12 12.91 -11.47
N ASN A 21 -13.28 12.28 -10.65
CA ASN A 21 -12.34 12.96 -9.75
C ASN A 21 -10.93 12.39 -9.82
N ILE A 22 -10.54 11.83 -10.96
CA ILE A 22 -9.19 11.28 -11.19
C ILE A 22 -8.56 11.84 -12.47
N VAL A 23 -7.23 11.77 -12.52
CA VAL A 23 -6.42 11.89 -13.75
C VAL A 23 -5.63 10.60 -13.92
N GLU A 24 -5.55 10.12 -15.14
CA GLU A 24 -4.75 8.93 -15.48
C GLU A 24 -3.27 9.29 -15.57
N SER A 25 -2.39 8.45 -15.01
CA SER A 25 -0.94 8.62 -15.05
C SER A 25 -0.24 7.28 -15.14
N PHE A 26 0.77 7.23 -15.99
CA PHE A 26 1.70 6.10 -16.10
C PHE A 26 2.98 6.31 -15.30
N GLU A 27 3.15 7.47 -14.67
CA GLU A 27 4.34 7.79 -13.87
C GLU A 27 4.49 6.86 -12.66
N GLY A 28 5.71 6.51 -12.33
CA GLY A 28 6.06 5.71 -11.16
C GLY A 28 5.80 4.20 -11.32
N LYS A 29 5.53 3.71 -12.53
CA LYS A 29 5.38 2.26 -12.80
C LYS A 29 6.71 1.61 -13.12
N SER A 30 7.08 0.60 -12.36
CA SER A 30 8.16 -0.35 -12.65
C SER A 30 7.58 -1.73 -12.97
N GLY A 31 8.15 -2.39 -13.95
CA GLY A 31 7.86 -3.64 -14.68
C GLY A 31 6.84 -4.68 -14.25
N GLU A 32 6.54 -4.90 -12.97
CA GLU A 32 5.64 -5.97 -12.50
C GLU A 32 4.29 -5.47 -11.96
N MET A 33 3.82 -4.33 -12.43
CA MET A 33 2.62 -3.68 -11.90
C MET A 33 1.36 -4.04 -12.70
N PRO A 34 0.16 -3.96 -12.10
CA PRO A 34 -1.08 -4.19 -12.81
C PRO A 34 -1.15 -3.36 -14.09
N PRO A 35 -1.73 -3.88 -15.18
CA PRO A 35 -1.82 -3.14 -16.44
C PRO A 35 -2.69 -1.89 -16.33
N GLY A 36 -2.40 -0.90 -17.19
CA GLY A 36 -3.16 0.34 -17.27
C GLY A 36 -2.64 1.46 -16.34
N PRO A 37 -3.11 2.71 -16.51
CA PRO A 37 -2.65 3.88 -15.76
C PRO A 37 -3.11 3.85 -14.31
N CYS A 38 -2.35 4.51 -13.42
CA CYS A 38 -2.89 4.88 -12.11
C CYS A 38 -3.97 5.97 -12.28
N TRP A 39 -5.07 5.85 -11.58
CA TRP A 39 -6.10 6.88 -11.49
C TRP A 39 -5.81 7.76 -10.28
N LEU A 40 -5.09 8.84 -10.49
CA LEU A 40 -4.67 9.74 -9.42
C LEU A 40 -5.82 10.61 -8.92
N TRP A 41 -6.17 10.47 -7.66
CA TRP A 41 -7.21 11.24 -7.01
C TRP A 41 -6.88 12.73 -6.97
N GLN A 42 -7.78 13.59 -7.49
CA GLN A 42 -7.55 15.03 -7.69
C GLN A 42 -8.11 15.92 -6.57
N LYS A 43 -8.86 15.36 -5.62
CA LYS A 43 -9.40 16.11 -4.47
C LYS A 43 -8.51 15.95 -3.23
N SER A 44 -9.01 16.38 -2.08
CA SER A 44 -8.26 16.35 -0.81
C SER A 44 -7.65 14.97 -0.51
N ARG A 45 -6.47 14.98 0.07
CA ARG A 45 -5.72 13.79 0.52
C ARG A 45 -5.37 13.93 2.00
N ASN A 46 -5.12 12.83 2.68
CA ASN A 46 -4.59 12.83 4.03
C ASN A 46 -3.04 12.89 4.04
N ASP A 47 -2.44 12.97 5.23
CA ASP A 47 -0.99 13.08 5.43
C ASP A 47 -0.20 11.89 4.85
N THR A 48 -0.83 10.74 4.67
CA THR A 48 -0.27 9.55 4.04
C THR A 48 -0.56 9.48 2.52
N ASN A 49 -1.02 10.60 1.94
CA ASN A 49 -1.30 10.78 0.51
C ASN A 49 -2.47 9.94 -0.05
N TYR A 50 -3.33 9.37 0.81
CA TYR A 50 -4.56 8.72 0.37
C TYR A 50 -5.66 9.75 0.10
N GLY A 51 -6.38 9.57 -1.01
CA GLY A 51 -7.51 10.43 -1.35
C GLY A 51 -8.66 10.32 -0.35
N ASN A 52 -9.26 11.46 0.03
CA ASN A 52 -10.45 11.54 0.88
C ASN A 52 -11.70 11.75 0.03
N VAL A 53 -12.75 10.99 0.29
CA VAL A 53 -14.05 11.10 -0.39
C VAL A 53 -15.20 10.95 0.59
N GLY A 54 -16.21 11.81 0.46
CA GLY A 54 -17.50 11.66 1.14
C GLY A 54 -18.44 10.79 0.31
N PHE A 55 -19.02 9.76 0.89
CA PHE A 55 -20.02 8.91 0.21
C PHE A 55 -21.09 8.44 1.21
N LYS A 56 -22.38 8.64 0.88
CA LYS A 56 -23.53 8.33 1.74
C LYS A 56 -23.38 8.87 3.17
N GLY A 57 -23.00 10.15 3.29
CA GLY A 57 -22.81 10.82 4.58
C GLY A 57 -21.57 10.38 5.39
N LYS A 58 -20.74 9.46 4.87
CA LYS A 58 -19.53 8.99 5.54
C LYS A 58 -18.26 9.43 4.80
N LYS A 59 -17.23 9.80 5.56
CA LYS A 59 -15.88 10.05 5.05
C LYS A 59 -15.14 8.72 4.91
N MET A 60 -14.51 8.49 3.76
CA MET A 60 -13.68 7.31 3.52
C MET A 60 -12.54 7.60 2.53
N SER A 61 -11.62 6.67 2.37
CA SER A 61 -10.57 6.83 1.38
C SER A 61 -11.08 6.49 -0.02
N SER A 62 -10.64 7.23 -1.05
CA SER A 62 -11.04 7.05 -2.45
C SER A 62 -10.76 5.64 -2.97
N HIS A 63 -9.59 5.07 -2.63
CA HIS A 63 -9.25 3.69 -2.99
C HIS A 63 -10.19 2.66 -2.35
N LYS A 64 -10.65 2.88 -1.09
CA LYS A 64 -11.64 2.00 -0.45
C LYS A 64 -12.97 2.05 -1.18
N LEU A 65 -13.44 3.26 -1.52
CA LEU A 65 -14.66 3.43 -2.29
C LEU A 65 -14.57 2.72 -3.65
N SER A 66 -13.47 2.90 -4.36
CA SER A 66 -13.23 2.29 -5.66
C SER A 66 -13.18 0.76 -5.60
N CYS A 67 -12.45 0.20 -4.64
CA CYS A 67 -12.34 -1.24 -4.44
C CYS A 67 -13.71 -1.86 -4.11
N GLN A 68 -14.48 -1.24 -3.21
CA GLN A 68 -15.83 -1.69 -2.85
C GLN A 68 -16.78 -1.64 -4.06
N ALA A 69 -16.69 -0.61 -4.90
CA ALA A 69 -17.48 -0.50 -6.12
C ALA A 69 -17.12 -1.60 -7.14
N LYS A 70 -15.82 -1.93 -7.28
CA LYS A 70 -15.37 -3.04 -8.16
C LYS A 70 -15.95 -4.37 -7.75
N TYR A 71 -15.81 -4.71 -6.48
CA TYR A 71 -16.22 -6.03 -5.96
C TYR A 71 -17.69 -6.09 -5.55
N ARG A 72 -18.45 -5.00 -5.69
CA ARG A 72 -19.87 -4.85 -5.31
C ARG A 72 -20.12 -5.33 -3.87
N ARG A 73 -19.17 -5.07 -2.97
CA ARG A 73 -19.27 -5.39 -1.55
C ARG A 73 -18.39 -4.48 -0.70
N ARG A 74 -18.71 -4.37 0.56
CA ARG A 74 -17.85 -3.72 1.56
C ARG A 74 -16.74 -4.68 2.00
N ALA A 75 -15.64 -4.13 2.54
CA ALA A 75 -14.61 -4.92 3.21
C ALA A 75 -15.22 -5.70 4.37
N ARG A 76 -14.85 -6.96 4.53
CA ARG A 76 -15.22 -7.81 5.65
C ARG A 76 -14.39 -7.44 6.88
N LYS A 77 -14.78 -7.94 8.07
CA LYS A 77 -13.95 -7.77 9.28
C LYS A 77 -12.57 -8.39 9.06
N GLY A 78 -11.50 -7.61 9.32
CA GLY A 78 -10.11 -8.03 9.11
C GLY A 78 -9.58 -7.85 7.69
N GLU A 79 -10.42 -7.43 6.72
CA GLU A 79 -9.95 -7.08 5.38
C GLU A 79 -9.53 -5.62 5.28
N VAL A 80 -8.48 -5.38 4.53
CA VAL A 80 -8.01 -4.05 4.11
C VAL A 80 -7.94 -3.98 2.59
N VAL A 81 -7.99 -2.76 2.04
CA VAL A 81 -7.73 -2.54 0.61
C VAL A 81 -6.24 -2.34 0.40
N ARG A 82 -5.65 -3.13 -0.48
CA ARG A 82 -4.24 -3.13 -0.84
C ARG A 82 -4.05 -2.52 -2.22
N HIS A 83 -2.99 -1.73 -2.39
CA HIS A 83 -2.57 -1.20 -3.68
C HIS A 83 -1.53 -2.14 -4.32
N LEU A 84 -1.90 -2.82 -5.37
CA LEU A 84 -0.95 -3.60 -6.18
C LEU A 84 0.08 -2.67 -6.87
N CYS A 85 -0.32 -1.43 -7.19
CA CYS A 85 0.54 -0.41 -7.79
C CYS A 85 1.38 0.41 -6.78
N LYS A 86 1.31 0.15 -5.50
CA LYS A 86 2.07 0.83 -4.43
C LYS A 86 1.94 2.36 -4.41
N ASN A 87 0.96 2.92 -5.10
CA ASN A 87 0.73 4.35 -5.24
C ASN A 87 -0.48 4.79 -4.41
N PRO A 88 -0.31 5.45 -3.24
CA PRO A 88 -1.40 5.78 -2.31
C PRO A 88 -2.54 6.61 -2.91
N PRO A 89 -2.31 7.63 -3.77
CA PRO A 89 -3.38 8.40 -4.39
C PRO A 89 -4.13 7.66 -5.51
N CYS A 90 -3.69 6.45 -5.88
CA CYS A 90 -4.35 5.71 -6.95
C CYS A 90 -5.72 5.19 -6.50
N ALA A 91 -6.73 5.43 -7.32
CA ALA A 91 -8.09 4.90 -7.16
C ALA A 91 -8.50 3.98 -8.33
N ASN A 92 -7.54 3.49 -9.15
CA ASN A 92 -7.86 2.57 -10.24
C ASN A 92 -8.33 1.23 -9.65
N PRO A 93 -9.58 0.80 -9.94
CA PRO A 93 -10.11 -0.45 -9.39
C PRO A 93 -9.28 -1.69 -9.80
N CYS A 94 -8.61 -1.67 -10.96
CA CYS A 94 -7.74 -2.78 -11.40
C CYS A 94 -6.47 -2.90 -10.55
N HIS A 95 -6.06 -1.82 -9.90
CA HIS A 95 -4.88 -1.78 -9.03
C HIS A 95 -5.20 -2.06 -7.55
N LEU A 96 -6.46 -2.38 -7.23
CA LEU A 96 -6.96 -2.53 -5.86
C LEU A 96 -7.53 -3.92 -5.63
N VAL A 97 -7.17 -4.51 -4.49
CA VAL A 97 -7.69 -5.81 -4.04
C VAL A 97 -7.99 -5.77 -2.54
N PHE A 98 -8.92 -6.60 -2.10
CA PHE A 98 -9.06 -6.92 -0.69
C PHE A 98 -7.97 -7.92 -0.27
N GLY A 99 -7.47 -7.78 0.93
CA GLY A 99 -6.54 -8.71 1.55
C GLY A 99 -6.52 -8.57 3.05
N SER A 100 -5.78 -9.41 3.74
CA SER A 100 -5.60 -9.34 5.18
C SER A 100 -4.58 -8.28 5.59
N TYR A 101 -4.54 -7.93 6.89
CA TYR A 101 -3.45 -7.12 7.45
C TYR A 101 -2.08 -7.78 7.25
N LYS A 102 -2.03 -9.12 7.27
CA LYS A 102 -0.80 -9.88 7.03
C LYS A 102 -0.30 -9.70 5.59
N ASP A 103 -1.19 -9.78 4.60
CA ASP A 103 -0.85 -9.56 3.20
C ASP A 103 -0.35 -8.13 2.97
N ASN A 104 -1.04 -7.15 3.56
CA ASN A 104 -0.63 -5.75 3.46
C ASN A 104 0.74 -5.49 4.13
N ALA A 105 1.02 -6.15 5.25
CA ALA A 105 2.33 -6.08 5.90
C ALA A 105 3.42 -6.75 5.04
N LEU A 106 3.10 -7.86 4.37
CA LEU A 106 4.01 -8.53 3.45
C LEU A 106 4.32 -7.64 2.23
N ASP A 107 3.32 -6.98 1.65
CA ASP A 107 3.54 -6.01 0.57
C ASP A 107 4.50 -4.89 0.98
N LEU A 108 4.32 -4.34 2.19
CA LEU A 108 5.23 -3.34 2.75
C LEU A 108 6.64 -3.92 2.95
N LEU A 109 6.74 -5.18 3.32
CA LEU A 109 8.01 -5.86 3.50
C LEU A 109 8.74 -6.06 2.16
N LEU A 110 8.06 -6.57 1.15
CA LEU A 110 8.64 -6.89 -0.14
C LEU A 110 8.98 -5.64 -0.97
N HIS A 111 8.19 -4.58 -0.84
CA HIS A 111 8.26 -3.44 -1.75
C HIS A 111 8.88 -2.17 -1.17
N GLY A 112 9.29 -2.16 0.09
CA GLY A 112 10.06 -1.08 0.68
C GLY A 112 9.40 0.31 0.73
N THR A 113 8.06 0.39 0.69
CA THR A 113 7.32 1.65 0.55
C THR A 113 7.22 2.52 1.81
N SER A 114 7.73 2.07 2.95
CA SER A 114 7.76 2.90 4.16
C SER A 114 8.86 3.96 4.07
N LYS A 115 8.50 5.24 4.13
CA LYS A 115 9.45 6.38 4.15
C LYS A 115 10.52 6.25 5.25
N ASN A 116 10.21 5.55 6.33
CA ASN A 116 11.12 5.34 7.46
C ASN A 116 11.87 4.00 7.42
N ARG A 117 11.71 3.23 6.34
CA ARG A 117 12.37 1.94 6.24
C ARG A 117 13.83 2.12 5.85
N LYS A 118 14.74 1.72 6.74
CA LYS A 118 16.20 1.74 6.52
C LYS A 118 16.69 0.54 5.70
N PHE A 119 15.89 -0.54 5.60
CA PHE A 119 16.26 -1.78 4.91
C PHE A 119 15.18 -2.24 3.94
N GLY A 120 15.59 -2.70 2.77
CA GLY A 120 14.81 -3.50 1.83
C GLY A 120 15.45 -4.90 1.68
N PRO A 121 14.87 -5.80 0.87
CA PRO A 121 15.47 -7.13 0.63
C PRO A 121 16.92 -7.08 0.18
N ASP A 122 17.26 -6.18 -0.73
CA ASP A 122 18.64 -6.02 -1.24
C ASP A 122 19.59 -5.51 -0.17
N SER A 123 19.19 -4.54 0.63
CA SER A 123 19.98 -4.08 1.78
C SER A 123 20.21 -5.20 2.80
N VAL A 124 19.21 -6.05 3.00
CA VAL A 124 19.32 -7.22 3.91
C VAL A 124 20.32 -8.25 3.36
N ARG A 125 20.27 -8.55 2.05
CA ARG A 125 21.26 -9.41 1.40
C ARG A 125 22.67 -8.83 1.52
N HIS A 126 22.82 -7.53 1.24
CA HIS A 126 24.09 -6.82 1.40
C HIS A 126 24.64 -6.93 2.85
N VAL A 127 23.81 -6.65 3.86
CA VAL A 127 24.20 -6.77 5.28
C VAL A 127 24.67 -8.19 5.62
N ARG A 128 24.01 -9.21 5.09
CA ARG A 128 24.38 -10.62 5.36
C ARG A 128 25.65 -11.06 4.66
N ALA A 129 25.89 -10.60 3.44
CA ALA A 129 27.06 -10.92 2.64
C ALA A 129 28.30 -10.09 3.01
N SER A 130 28.12 -8.94 3.67
CA SER A 130 29.19 -7.99 3.96
C SER A 130 30.15 -8.53 5.01
N THR A 131 31.46 -8.33 4.79
CA THR A 131 32.54 -8.61 5.75
C THR A 131 32.72 -7.50 6.79
N LYS A 132 32.11 -6.32 6.60
CA LYS A 132 32.15 -5.19 7.55
C LYS A 132 31.61 -5.59 8.91
N THR A 133 32.09 -4.94 9.96
CA THR A 133 31.55 -5.13 11.32
C THR A 133 30.11 -4.65 11.48
N ASN A 134 29.42 -5.07 12.53
CA ASN A 134 28.09 -4.60 12.83
C ASN A 134 28.06 -3.08 13.13
N ALA A 135 29.15 -2.52 13.64
CA ALA A 135 29.27 -1.09 13.93
C ALA A 135 29.35 -0.28 12.63
N GLU A 136 30.22 -0.64 11.71
CA GLU A 136 30.38 0.03 10.41
C GLU A 136 29.12 -0.02 9.57
N LEU A 137 28.43 -1.16 9.53
CA LEU A 137 27.15 -1.26 8.83
C LEU A 137 26.04 -0.47 9.53
N ALA A 138 26.04 -0.40 10.86
CA ALA A 138 25.09 0.39 11.61
C ALA A 138 25.24 1.89 11.31
N GLU A 139 26.46 2.38 11.22
CA GLU A 139 26.78 3.74 10.81
C GLU A 139 26.34 4.00 9.35
N GLN A 140 26.74 3.11 8.42
CA GLN A 140 26.39 3.21 7.00
C GLN A 140 24.87 3.31 6.75
N TYR A 141 24.05 2.55 7.50
CA TYR A 141 22.60 2.53 7.36
C TYR A 141 21.88 3.49 8.32
N GLY A 142 22.58 4.19 9.19
CA GLY A 142 22.00 5.10 10.19
C GLY A 142 21.05 4.36 11.15
N VAL A 143 21.49 3.22 11.69
CA VAL A 143 20.70 2.36 12.60
C VAL A 143 21.53 1.92 13.80
N HIS A 144 20.88 1.41 14.85
CA HIS A 144 21.59 0.84 15.99
C HIS A 144 22.22 -0.53 15.61
N LYS A 145 23.43 -0.84 16.11
CA LYS A 145 24.19 -2.09 15.86
C LYS A 145 23.37 -3.37 16.11
N ARG A 146 22.41 -3.34 17.03
CA ARG A 146 21.49 -4.45 17.32
C ARG A 146 20.61 -4.80 16.12
N ALA A 147 20.23 -3.81 15.29
CA ALA A 147 19.43 -4.06 14.09
C ALA A 147 20.23 -4.89 13.08
N ILE A 148 21.49 -4.53 12.82
CA ILE A 148 22.40 -5.29 11.94
C ILE A 148 22.60 -6.71 12.47
N PHE A 149 22.88 -6.86 13.77
CA PHE A 149 23.01 -8.18 14.40
C PHE A 149 21.78 -9.07 14.20
N ASN A 150 20.56 -8.51 14.39
CA ASN A 150 19.31 -9.24 14.22
C ASN A 150 19.10 -9.66 12.75
N ILE A 151 19.46 -8.81 11.77
CA ILE A 151 19.43 -9.14 10.34
C ILE A 151 20.36 -10.29 10.01
N ARG A 152 21.61 -10.24 10.47
CA ARG A 152 22.61 -11.30 10.26
C ARG A 152 22.21 -12.64 10.88
N LYS A 153 21.63 -12.59 12.09
CA LYS A 153 21.13 -13.79 12.80
C LYS A 153 19.74 -14.24 12.32
N ARG A 154 19.22 -13.66 11.23
CA ARG A 154 17.88 -13.95 10.67
C ARG A 154 16.73 -13.84 11.69
N ARG A 155 16.93 -13.13 12.81
CA ARG A 155 15.88 -12.84 13.81
C ARG A 155 14.84 -11.87 13.27
N THR A 156 15.24 -11.01 12.34
CA THR A 156 14.39 -10.16 11.53
C THR A 156 14.65 -10.46 10.06
N TRP A 157 13.68 -10.22 9.19
CA TRP A 157 13.81 -10.49 7.76
C TRP A 157 14.05 -11.97 7.43
N SER A 158 13.51 -12.89 8.22
CA SER A 158 13.73 -14.34 8.07
C SER A 158 13.30 -14.89 6.70
N SER A 159 12.30 -14.24 6.05
CA SER A 159 11.80 -14.60 4.73
C SER A 159 12.68 -14.13 3.55
N VAL A 160 13.68 -13.26 3.80
CA VAL A 160 14.63 -12.84 2.76
C VAL A 160 15.79 -13.83 2.73
N VAL A 161 15.98 -14.48 1.60
CA VAL A 161 17.11 -15.41 1.33
C VAL A 161 18.33 -14.63 0.85
#